data_c770287f6e3133c88432a48a24f96387
#
_entry.id   c770287f6e3133c88432a48a24f96387
#
_cell.length_a   1.000
_cell.length_b   1.000
_cell.length_c   1.000
_cell.angle_alpha   90.00
_cell.angle_beta   90.00
_cell.angle_gamma   90.00
#
_symmetry.space_group_name_H-M   'P 1'
#
loop_
_entity.id
_entity.type
_entity.pdbx_description
1 polymer ?
#
loop_
_entity_poly.entity_id
_entity_poly.type
_entity_poly.pdbx_seq_one_letter_code
_entity_poly.pdbx_strand_id
1 'polypeptide(L)'
;CIRDSTKMTLILRGGAYGESLEASLAPFEAEHNVDIEVMLMSFDDLHTGIALDAVNELGTYDLCMVDGSWMAEFTENGVLANLSEMGYSFDDDIIPATTTICKVGEDIYLAPYYGNVTVMMYNKQLLADAGYAPEDIDSFADLMDIAQKTKAADSNKNGFLIRGGSADNILSDFLPHLVVHGGWVVDENNNPTVDTPEFKAAMQEYLDLYALGSTLDKDDSV
;
A
#
# COMPACT_ATOMS: atom_id res chain seq x y z
N CYS A 1 30.88 -31.54 -14.49
CA CYS A 1 29.65 -31.83 -13.74
C CYS A 1 28.79 -30.58 -13.84
N ILE A 2 27.70 -30.65 -14.60
CA ILE A 2 26.63 -29.66 -14.49
C ILE A 2 26.03 -29.97 -13.11
N ARG A 3 26.22 -29.06 -12.14
CA ARG A 3 25.42 -29.09 -10.91
C ARG A 3 24.04 -28.63 -11.32
N ASP A 4 23.03 -29.45 -11.11
CA ASP A 4 21.66 -29.02 -11.26
C ASP A 4 21.45 -27.77 -10.34
N SER A 5 20.88 -26.70 -10.88
CA SER A 5 20.52 -25.52 -10.11
C SER A 5 19.42 -25.88 -9.11
N THR A 6 19.44 -25.25 -7.94
CA THR A 6 18.30 -25.31 -7.03
C THR A 6 17.15 -24.49 -7.62
N LYS A 7 15.99 -25.11 -7.75
CA LYS A 7 14.80 -24.39 -8.23
C LYS A 7 14.12 -23.67 -7.07
N MET A 8 13.68 -22.47 -7.33
CA MET A 8 12.91 -21.64 -6.38
C MET A 8 11.74 -21.01 -7.13
N THR A 9 10.61 -20.88 -6.45
CA THR A 9 9.41 -20.23 -6.98
C THR A 9 9.09 -19.00 -6.15
N LEU A 10 9.04 -17.83 -6.81
CA LEU A 10 8.67 -16.56 -6.22
C LEU A 10 7.28 -16.17 -6.70
N ILE A 11 6.39 -15.82 -5.76
CA ILE A 11 5.08 -15.23 -6.06
C ILE A 11 5.11 -13.73 -5.72
N LEU A 12 4.91 -12.88 -6.72
CA LEU A 12 5.09 -11.43 -6.63
C LEU A 12 3.86 -10.67 -7.14
N ARG A 13 3.66 -9.46 -6.63
CA ARG A 13 2.69 -8.53 -7.18
C ARG A 13 3.09 -8.11 -8.58
N GLY A 14 2.19 -8.19 -9.55
CA GLY A 14 2.38 -7.72 -10.91
C GLY A 14 2.59 -6.22 -11.02
N GLY A 15 2.99 -5.76 -12.21
CA GLY A 15 3.34 -4.38 -12.48
C GLY A 15 4.76 -4.02 -12.00
N ALA A 16 5.04 -2.72 -11.87
CA ALA A 16 6.39 -2.20 -11.62
C ALA A 16 7.10 -2.83 -10.40
N TYR A 17 6.36 -3.28 -9.40
CA TYR A 17 6.92 -3.89 -8.18
C TYR A 17 7.58 -5.25 -8.47
N GLY A 18 6.81 -6.20 -8.99
CA GLY A 18 7.32 -7.54 -9.29
C GLY A 18 8.26 -7.54 -10.48
N GLU A 19 7.94 -6.80 -11.54
CA GLU A 19 8.77 -6.69 -12.74
C GLU A 19 10.17 -6.12 -12.43
N SER A 20 10.27 -5.16 -11.51
CA SER A 20 11.56 -4.60 -11.08
C SER A 20 12.41 -5.64 -10.34
N LEU A 21 11.80 -6.45 -9.48
CA LEU A 21 12.49 -7.51 -8.77
C LEU A 21 12.93 -8.61 -9.75
N GLU A 22 12.02 -9.08 -10.59
CA GLU A 22 12.31 -10.09 -11.62
C GLU A 22 13.49 -9.68 -12.50
N ALA A 23 13.52 -8.42 -12.95
CA ALA A 23 14.61 -7.90 -13.77
C ALA A 23 15.98 -7.88 -13.06
N SER A 24 16.00 -7.94 -11.73
CA SER A 24 17.21 -7.92 -10.91
C SER A 24 17.75 -9.30 -10.53
N LEU A 25 17.03 -10.39 -10.82
CA LEU A 25 17.37 -11.73 -10.33
C LEU A 25 18.57 -12.39 -11.02
N ALA A 26 18.79 -12.12 -12.30
CA ALA A 26 19.80 -12.84 -13.09
C ALA A 26 21.23 -12.84 -12.49
N PRO A 27 21.76 -11.77 -11.89
CA PRO A 27 23.06 -11.82 -11.21
C PRO A 27 23.06 -12.75 -9.98
N PHE A 28 21.97 -12.74 -9.20
CA PHE A 28 21.81 -13.59 -8.04
C PHE A 28 21.74 -15.07 -8.43
N GLU A 29 20.97 -15.42 -9.45
CA GLU A 29 20.87 -16.77 -9.99
C GLU A 29 22.24 -17.31 -10.43
N ALA A 30 23.00 -16.47 -11.13
CA ALA A 30 24.33 -16.84 -11.60
C ALA A 30 25.34 -17.04 -10.45
N GLU A 31 25.29 -16.19 -9.41
CA GLU A 31 26.19 -16.25 -8.27
C GLU A 31 25.89 -17.46 -7.38
N HIS A 32 24.60 -17.76 -7.14
CA HIS A 32 24.17 -18.78 -6.19
C HIS A 32 23.79 -20.11 -6.83
N ASN A 33 23.86 -20.24 -8.16
CA ASN A 33 23.46 -21.41 -8.94
C ASN A 33 22.02 -21.84 -8.61
N VAL A 34 21.10 -20.89 -8.62
CA VAL A 34 19.66 -21.09 -8.47
C VAL A 34 18.95 -20.77 -9.78
N ASP A 35 17.77 -21.34 -9.96
CA ASP A 35 16.88 -21.12 -11.11
C ASP A 35 15.53 -20.63 -10.51
N ILE A 36 15.19 -19.39 -10.75
CA ILE A 36 14.07 -18.72 -10.09
C ILE A 36 12.90 -18.56 -11.05
N GLU A 37 11.81 -19.24 -10.76
CA GLU A 37 10.55 -19.06 -11.46
C GLU A 37 9.74 -17.95 -10.76
N VAL A 38 9.37 -16.89 -11.50
CA VAL A 38 8.59 -15.77 -11.00
C VAL A 38 7.14 -15.88 -11.47
N MET A 39 6.21 -15.81 -10.53
CA MET A 39 4.76 -15.75 -10.79
C MET A 39 4.24 -14.36 -10.42
N LEU A 40 3.82 -13.59 -11.43
CA LEU A 40 3.24 -12.27 -11.23
C LEU A 40 1.71 -12.37 -11.11
N MET A 41 1.14 -11.82 -10.05
CA MET A 41 -0.29 -11.88 -9.76
C MET A 41 -0.88 -10.50 -9.45
N SER A 42 -2.21 -10.38 -9.57
CA SER A 42 -2.92 -9.22 -9.02
C SER A 42 -2.79 -9.18 -7.48
N PHE A 43 -3.11 -8.06 -6.86
CA PHE A 43 -3.05 -7.92 -5.39
C PHE A 43 -3.91 -8.97 -4.67
N ASP A 44 -5.16 -9.14 -5.12
CA ASP A 44 -6.11 -10.06 -4.51
C ASP A 44 -5.77 -11.53 -4.77
N ASP A 45 -5.29 -11.85 -5.98
CA ASP A 45 -4.86 -13.21 -6.32
C ASP A 45 -3.58 -13.60 -5.57
N LEU A 46 -2.68 -12.64 -5.32
CA LEU A 46 -1.46 -12.86 -4.55
C LEU A 46 -1.79 -13.27 -3.11
N HIS A 47 -2.65 -12.51 -2.42
CA HIS A 47 -3.12 -12.86 -1.08
C HIS A 47 -3.76 -14.24 -1.04
N THR A 48 -4.73 -14.48 -1.95
CA THR A 48 -5.46 -15.73 -2.03
C THR A 48 -4.53 -16.91 -2.34
N GLY A 49 -3.59 -16.74 -3.26
CA GLY A 49 -2.62 -17.75 -3.66
C GLY A 49 -1.74 -18.18 -2.49
N ILE A 50 -1.18 -17.24 -1.74
CA ILE A 50 -0.36 -17.50 -0.56
C ILE A 50 -1.17 -18.21 0.53
N ALA A 51 -2.37 -17.72 0.84
CA ALA A 51 -3.23 -18.29 1.87
C ALA A 51 -3.65 -19.73 1.52
N LEU A 52 -4.01 -20.01 0.28
CA LEU A 52 -4.40 -21.35 -0.17
C LEU A 52 -3.22 -22.33 -0.19
N ASP A 53 -2.02 -21.88 -0.58
CA ASP A 53 -0.81 -22.69 -0.54
C ASP A 53 -0.51 -23.13 0.90
N ALA A 54 -0.57 -22.20 1.85
CA ALA A 54 -0.33 -22.47 3.26
C ALA A 54 -1.39 -23.40 3.87
N VAL A 55 -2.69 -23.14 3.65
CA VAL A 55 -3.79 -23.99 4.19
C VAL A 55 -3.76 -25.43 3.66
N ASN A 56 -3.34 -25.59 2.41
CA ASN A 56 -3.25 -26.94 1.81
C ASN A 56 -1.86 -27.58 1.99
N GLU A 57 -0.94 -26.92 2.69
CA GLU A 57 0.43 -27.39 2.95
C GLU A 57 1.16 -27.79 1.65
N LEU A 58 0.94 -27.06 0.56
CA LEU A 58 1.47 -27.40 -0.76
C LEU A 58 2.98 -27.09 -0.88
N GLY A 59 3.43 -25.98 -0.26
CA GLY A 59 4.81 -25.52 -0.34
C GLY A 59 5.23 -25.19 -1.78
N THR A 60 4.31 -24.59 -2.54
CA THR A 60 4.54 -24.23 -3.94
C THR A 60 5.47 -23.03 -4.06
N TYR A 61 5.40 -22.10 -3.11
CA TYR A 61 6.15 -20.85 -3.12
C TYR A 61 7.25 -20.85 -2.07
N ASP A 62 8.48 -20.59 -2.50
CA ASP A 62 9.63 -20.45 -1.61
C ASP A 62 9.74 -19.03 -1.02
N LEU A 63 9.35 -18.03 -1.80
CA LEU A 63 9.33 -16.63 -1.38
C LEU A 63 8.09 -15.94 -1.91
N CYS A 64 7.47 -15.14 -1.05
CA CYS A 64 6.25 -14.40 -1.36
C CYS A 64 6.46 -12.91 -1.14
N MET A 65 5.96 -12.08 -2.06
CA MET A 65 5.79 -10.65 -1.79
C MET A 65 4.51 -10.48 -0.95
N VAL A 66 4.66 -9.92 0.25
CA VAL A 66 3.56 -9.79 1.21
C VAL A 66 3.28 -8.31 1.46
N ASP A 67 2.00 -7.92 1.41
CA ASP A 67 1.60 -6.60 1.87
C ASP A 67 1.60 -6.53 3.39
N GLY A 68 2.05 -5.41 3.95
CA GLY A 68 2.12 -5.22 5.39
C GLY A 68 0.76 -5.35 6.09
N SER A 69 -0.34 -5.07 5.41
CA SER A 69 -1.70 -5.24 5.94
C SER A 69 -2.08 -6.69 6.22
N TRP A 70 -1.44 -7.66 5.56
CA TRP A 70 -1.69 -9.10 5.77
C TRP A 70 -0.85 -9.71 6.89
N MET A 71 0.07 -8.93 7.46
CA MET A 71 1.07 -9.40 8.43
C MET A 71 0.46 -10.13 9.62
N ALA A 72 -0.57 -9.55 10.25
CA ALA A 72 -1.23 -10.15 11.40
C ALA A 72 -1.88 -11.49 11.05
N GLU A 73 -2.66 -11.52 9.97
CA GLU A 73 -3.32 -12.74 9.49
C GLU A 73 -2.30 -13.85 9.20
N PHE A 74 -1.27 -13.55 8.43
CA PHE A 74 -0.32 -14.56 7.97
C PHE A 74 0.60 -15.05 9.08
N THR A 75 0.92 -14.22 10.07
CA THR A 75 1.70 -14.63 11.24
C THR A 75 0.88 -15.48 12.20
N GLU A 76 -0.35 -15.08 12.51
CA GLU A 76 -1.25 -15.85 13.39
C GLU A 76 -1.58 -17.23 12.83
N ASN A 77 -1.69 -17.34 11.51
CA ASN A 77 -1.96 -18.61 10.84
C ASN A 77 -0.69 -19.44 10.49
N GLY A 78 0.50 -18.95 10.89
CA GLY A 78 1.76 -19.67 10.65
C GLY A 78 2.16 -19.77 9.17
N VAL A 79 1.70 -18.83 8.34
CA VAL A 79 2.01 -18.76 6.90
C VAL A 79 3.44 -18.29 6.68
N LEU A 80 3.92 -17.36 7.50
CA LEU A 80 5.25 -16.76 7.37
C LEU A 80 6.26 -17.42 8.30
N ALA A 81 7.45 -17.67 7.78
CA ALA A 81 8.58 -18.10 8.59
C ALA A 81 9.14 -16.94 9.44
N ASN A 82 9.59 -17.26 10.67
CA ASN A 82 10.31 -16.30 11.50
C ASN A 82 11.72 -16.10 10.94
N LEU A 83 11.96 -14.96 10.30
CA LEU A 83 13.25 -14.64 9.68
C LEU A 83 14.34 -14.39 10.73
N SER A 84 13.99 -13.95 11.95
CA SER A 84 14.97 -13.81 13.04
C SER A 84 15.58 -15.15 13.43
N GLU A 85 14.78 -16.22 13.48
CA GLU A 85 15.26 -17.59 13.72
C GLU A 85 16.17 -18.11 12.61
N MET A 86 15.99 -17.59 11.39
CA MET A 86 16.84 -17.88 10.23
C MET A 86 18.11 -17.02 10.21
N GLY A 87 18.31 -16.15 11.18
CA GLY A 87 19.49 -15.28 11.31
C GLY A 87 19.39 -13.97 10.53
N TYR A 88 18.20 -13.61 10.01
CA TYR A 88 18.01 -12.33 9.34
C TYR A 88 17.93 -11.17 10.35
N SER A 89 18.55 -10.06 9.98
CA SER A 89 18.43 -8.76 10.66
C SER A 89 18.36 -7.66 9.62
N PHE A 90 17.76 -6.54 9.99
CA PHE A 90 17.72 -5.37 9.10
C PHE A 90 19.12 -4.77 8.93
N ASP A 91 19.42 -4.31 7.72
CA ASP A 91 20.60 -3.50 7.46
C ASP A 91 20.41 -2.09 8.04
N ASP A 92 21.53 -1.46 8.43
CA ASP A 92 21.52 -0.15 9.11
C ASP A 92 21.03 1.01 8.22
N ASP A 93 21.01 0.83 6.88
CA ASP A 93 20.55 1.83 5.91
C ASP A 93 19.06 1.73 5.58
N ILE A 94 18.35 0.71 6.10
CA ILE A 94 16.90 0.58 5.94
C ILE A 94 16.18 1.67 6.75
N ILE A 95 15.24 2.34 6.10
CA ILE A 95 14.44 3.40 6.73
C ILE A 95 13.64 2.80 7.90
N PRO A 96 13.82 3.28 9.16
CA PRO A 96 13.18 2.68 10.34
C PRO A 96 11.65 2.60 10.25
N ALA A 97 11.00 3.53 9.57
CA ALA A 97 9.55 3.53 9.39
C ALA A 97 9.04 2.28 8.63
N THR A 98 9.86 1.68 7.77
CA THR A 98 9.49 0.47 7.02
C THR A 98 9.72 -0.81 7.80
N THR A 99 10.51 -0.79 8.87
CA THR A 99 10.83 -1.99 9.65
C THR A 99 9.77 -2.32 10.70
N THR A 100 8.97 -1.34 11.13
CA THR A 100 7.93 -1.55 12.15
C THR A 100 6.87 -2.55 11.70
N ILE A 101 6.41 -2.43 10.44
CA ILE A 101 5.40 -3.33 9.87
C ILE A 101 5.96 -4.74 9.62
N CYS A 102 7.27 -4.93 9.64
CA CYS A 102 7.91 -6.21 9.37
C CYS A 102 8.05 -7.12 10.61
N LYS A 103 7.59 -6.64 11.78
CA LYS A 103 7.78 -7.32 13.07
C LYS A 103 6.46 -7.67 13.74
N VAL A 104 6.52 -8.78 14.50
CA VAL A 104 5.54 -9.09 15.56
C VAL A 104 6.31 -9.26 16.87
N GLY A 105 6.14 -8.33 17.81
CA GLY A 105 7.02 -8.23 18.98
C GLY A 105 8.45 -7.91 18.56
N GLU A 106 9.39 -8.77 18.94
CA GLU A 106 10.80 -8.65 18.57
C GLU A 106 11.16 -9.45 17.31
N ASP A 107 10.29 -10.32 16.86
CA ASP A 107 10.54 -11.24 15.74
C ASP A 107 10.25 -10.59 14.39
N ILE A 108 11.12 -10.85 13.42
CA ILE A 108 11.02 -10.35 12.05
C ILE A 108 10.41 -11.43 11.18
N TYR A 109 9.35 -11.08 10.44
CA TYR A 109 8.68 -11.97 9.50
C TYR A 109 8.75 -11.48 8.06
N LEU A 110 9.02 -10.19 7.83
CA LEU A 110 9.16 -9.62 6.49
C LEU A 110 10.51 -8.92 6.33
N ALA A 111 11.11 -9.06 5.15
CA ALA A 111 12.19 -8.20 4.70
C ALA A 111 11.58 -7.02 3.93
N PRO A 112 11.84 -5.75 4.30
CA PRO A 112 11.25 -4.62 3.62
C PRO A 112 11.82 -4.49 2.21
N TYR A 113 10.94 -4.47 1.22
CA TYR A 113 11.30 -4.31 -0.19
C TYR A 113 11.06 -2.88 -0.69
N TYR A 114 9.87 -2.34 -0.44
CA TYR A 114 9.54 -0.96 -0.76
C TYR A 114 8.54 -0.39 0.25
N GLY A 115 8.49 0.95 0.33
CA GLY A 115 7.48 1.67 1.11
C GLY A 115 6.75 2.66 0.22
N ASN A 116 5.44 2.78 0.42
CA ASN A 116 4.63 3.77 -0.24
C ASN A 116 4.44 5.00 0.65
N VAL A 117 4.29 6.15 0.00
CA VAL A 117 3.88 7.38 0.65
C VAL A 117 2.68 7.96 -0.11
N THR A 118 1.70 8.45 0.62
CA THR A 118 0.59 9.21 0.02
C THR A 118 1.09 10.59 -0.33
N VAL A 119 0.93 10.98 -1.60
CA VAL A 119 1.32 12.30 -2.11
C VAL A 119 0.16 12.95 -2.85
N MET A 120 0.11 14.27 -2.76
CA MET A 120 -0.83 15.07 -3.54
C MET A 120 -0.23 15.39 -4.91
N MET A 121 -0.90 14.96 -5.98
CA MET A 121 -0.59 15.39 -7.34
C MET A 121 -1.62 16.39 -7.81
N TYR A 122 -1.17 17.41 -8.53
CA TYR A 122 -2.06 18.44 -9.03
C TYR A 122 -1.76 18.82 -10.49
N ASN A 123 -2.79 19.23 -11.21
CA ASN A 123 -2.64 19.84 -12.52
C ASN A 123 -2.30 21.33 -12.33
N LYS A 124 -1.10 21.74 -12.78
CA LYS A 124 -0.59 23.11 -12.60
C LYS A 124 -1.52 24.17 -13.18
N GLN A 125 -2.13 23.91 -14.34
CA GLN A 125 -3.00 24.88 -14.97
C GLN A 125 -4.32 25.03 -14.23
N LEU A 126 -4.94 23.91 -13.80
CA LEU A 126 -6.19 23.95 -13.03
C LEU A 126 -6.00 24.62 -11.67
N LEU A 127 -4.86 24.39 -11.03
CA LEU A 127 -4.51 25.04 -9.76
C LEU A 127 -4.39 26.55 -9.93
N ALA A 128 -3.65 27.01 -10.96
CA ALA A 128 -3.51 28.42 -11.28
C ALA A 128 -4.85 29.06 -11.69
N ASP A 129 -5.69 28.39 -12.45
CA ASP A 129 -7.02 28.85 -12.84
C ASP A 129 -7.95 29.00 -11.62
N ALA A 130 -7.76 28.18 -10.56
CA ALA A 130 -8.45 28.31 -9.29
C ALA A 130 -7.88 29.45 -8.41
N GLY A 131 -6.78 30.08 -8.83
CA GLY A 131 -6.15 31.21 -8.14
C GLY A 131 -5.19 30.82 -7.04
N TYR A 132 -4.62 29.59 -7.10
CA TYR A 132 -3.67 29.05 -6.14
C TYR A 132 -2.31 28.77 -6.76
N ALA A 133 -1.26 28.92 -5.94
CA ALA A 133 0.05 28.33 -6.15
C ALA A 133 0.24 27.12 -5.23
N PRO A 134 1.18 26.19 -5.51
CA PRO A 134 1.38 25.01 -4.65
C PRO A 134 1.69 25.34 -3.20
N GLU A 135 2.39 26.45 -2.97
CA GLU A 135 2.75 26.96 -1.65
C GLU A 135 1.61 27.55 -0.85
N ASP A 136 0.45 27.74 -1.47
CA ASP A 136 -0.76 28.27 -0.81
C ASP A 136 -1.63 27.12 -0.24
N ILE A 137 -1.23 25.85 -0.42
CA ILE A 137 -2.02 24.70 0.01
C ILE A 137 -1.46 24.21 1.35
N ASP A 138 -2.11 24.59 2.44
CA ASP A 138 -1.71 24.26 3.80
C ASP A 138 -2.71 23.34 4.52
N SER A 139 -3.90 23.14 3.93
CA SER A 139 -5.00 22.42 4.59
C SER A 139 -5.94 21.72 3.62
N PHE A 140 -6.75 20.79 4.13
CA PHE A 140 -7.86 20.22 3.38
C PHE A 140 -8.94 21.25 3.02
N ALA A 141 -9.06 22.34 3.78
CA ALA A 141 -9.96 23.42 3.44
C ALA A 141 -9.54 24.13 2.13
N ASP A 142 -8.25 24.29 1.90
CA ASP A 142 -7.73 24.83 0.63
C ASP A 142 -8.02 23.88 -0.53
N LEU A 143 -7.84 22.58 -0.33
CA LEU A 143 -8.19 21.57 -1.34
C LEU A 143 -9.68 21.60 -1.65
N MET A 144 -10.55 21.79 -0.65
CA MET A 144 -11.99 21.92 -0.83
C MET A 144 -12.33 23.16 -1.67
N ASP A 145 -11.72 24.31 -1.39
CA ASP A 145 -11.94 25.55 -2.13
C ASP A 145 -11.44 25.42 -3.58
N ILE A 146 -10.28 24.82 -3.80
CA ILE A 146 -9.73 24.52 -5.12
C ILE A 146 -10.68 23.62 -5.90
N ALA A 147 -11.18 22.56 -5.27
CA ALA A 147 -12.10 21.60 -5.89
C ALA A 147 -13.42 22.29 -6.29
N GLN A 148 -13.96 23.11 -5.42
CA GLN A 148 -15.19 23.89 -5.67
C GLN A 148 -15.01 24.87 -6.84
N LYS A 149 -13.93 25.64 -6.85
CA LYS A 149 -13.59 26.61 -7.90
C LYS A 149 -13.38 25.92 -9.25
N THR A 150 -12.66 24.82 -9.27
CA THR A 150 -12.44 24.03 -10.49
C THR A 150 -13.75 23.51 -11.06
N LYS A 151 -14.63 22.96 -10.21
CA LYS A 151 -15.95 22.44 -10.61
C LYS A 151 -16.89 23.55 -11.07
N ALA A 152 -16.83 24.72 -10.41
CA ALA A 152 -17.64 25.90 -10.78
C ALA A 152 -17.21 26.50 -12.12
N ALA A 153 -15.91 26.49 -12.43
CA ALA A 153 -15.39 26.98 -13.70
C ALA A 153 -15.74 26.07 -14.88
N ASP A 154 -15.76 24.75 -14.66
CA ASP A 154 -16.17 23.77 -15.68
C ASP A 154 -16.71 22.52 -14.99
N SER A 155 -18.03 22.31 -15.10
CA SER A 155 -18.72 21.18 -14.47
C SER A 155 -18.30 19.80 -14.99
N ASN A 156 -17.62 19.74 -16.15
CA ASN A 156 -17.07 18.51 -16.69
C ASN A 156 -15.72 18.13 -16.09
N LYS A 157 -15.09 19.05 -15.32
CA LYS A 157 -13.84 18.78 -14.63
C LYS A 157 -14.10 18.25 -13.24
N ASN A 158 -13.26 17.33 -12.81
CA ASN A 158 -13.23 16.89 -11.42
C ASN A 158 -12.31 17.80 -10.62
N GLY A 159 -12.83 18.35 -9.52
CA GLY A 159 -12.07 19.24 -8.66
C GLY A 159 -11.06 18.50 -7.79
N PHE A 160 -11.37 17.25 -7.46
CA PHE A 160 -10.54 16.35 -6.69
C PHE A 160 -10.77 14.91 -7.12
N LEU A 161 -9.77 14.05 -7.04
CA LEU A 161 -9.91 12.64 -7.36
C LEU A 161 -9.61 11.81 -6.12
N ILE A 162 -10.51 10.91 -5.78
CA ILE A 162 -10.40 9.96 -4.67
C ILE A 162 -10.62 8.57 -5.26
N ARG A 163 -9.77 7.64 -4.86
CA ARG A 163 -9.92 6.23 -5.23
C ARG A 163 -11.08 5.61 -4.46
N GLY A 164 -11.90 4.81 -5.11
CA GLY A 164 -13.09 4.22 -4.50
C GLY A 164 -13.36 2.78 -4.91
N GLY A 165 -12.45 2.15 -5.67
CA GLY A 165 -12.62 0.82 -6.22
C GLY A 165 -12.46 -0.31 -5.20
N SER A 166 -11.61 -0.13 -4.18
CA SER A 166 -11.35 -1.15 -3.16
C SER A 166 -11.28 -0.57 -1.75
N ALA A 167 -11.47 -1.42 -0.76
CA ALA A 167 -11.39 -1.04 0.66
C ALA A 167 -10.01 -0.45 1.02
N ASP A 168 -8.92 -1.01 0.51
CA ASP A 168 -7.56 -0.55 0.76
C ASP A 168 -7.32 0.85 0.18
N ASN A 169 -7.82 1.10 -1.04
CA ASN A 169 -7.70 2.41 -1.67
C ASN A 169 -8.49 3.46 -0.90
N ILE A 170 -9.73 3.14 -0.50
CA ILE A 170 -10.58 4.02 0.31
C ILE A 170 -9.89 4.33 1.65
N LEU A 171 -9.38 3.32 2.33
CA LEU A 171 -8.70 3.50 3.62
C LEU A 171 -7.45 4.36 3.47
N SER A 172 -6.61 4.08 2.48
CA SER A 172 -5.37 4.84 2.23
C SER A 172 -5.64 6.32 1.93
N ASP A 173 -6.71 6.63 1.20
CA ASP A 173 -7.09 8.00 0.88
C ASP A 173 -7.81 8.69 2.06
N PHE A 174 -8.50 7.95 2.93
CA PHE A 174 -9.20 8.46 4.10
C PHE A 174 -8.27 8.74 5.30
N LEU A 175 -7.24 7.91 5.53
CA LEU A 175 -6.38 8.02 6.71
C LEU A 175 -5.73 9.40 6.89
N PRO A 176 -5.25 10.11 5.86
CA PRO A 176 -4.73 11.47 5.99
C PRO A 176 -5.75 12.44 6.61
N HIS A 177 -7.03 12.35 6.23
CA HIS A 177 -8.10 13.16 6.81
C HIS A 177 -8.27 12.86 8.30
N LEU A 178 -8.27 11.57 8.65
CA LEU A 178 -8.44 11.14 10.05
C LEU A 178 -7.29 11.64 10.93
N VAL A 179 -6.05 11.57 10.46
CA VAL A 179 -4.87 12.04 11.18
C VAL A 179 -4.91 13.56 11.39
N VAL A 180 -5.32 14.35 10.39
CA VAL A 180 -5.44 15.81 10.49
C VAL A 180 -6.50 16.22 11.52
N HIS A 181 -7.58 15.44 11.64
CA HIS A 181 -8.58 15.65 12.69
C HIS A 181 -8.17 15.13 14.08
N GLY A 182 -6.95 14.57 14.21
CA GLY A 182 -6.43 14.06 15.48
C GLY A 182 -6.98 12.69 15.86
N GLY A 183 -7.60 11.99 14.92
CA GLY A 183 -8.15 10.65 15.13
C GLY A 183 -7.21 9.54 14.64
N TRP A 184 -7.56 8.32 15.00
CA TRP A 184 -7.00 7.07 14.48
C TRP A 184 -8.08 6.00 14.43
N VAL A 185 -7.81 4.87 13.81
CA VAL A 185 -8.79 3.79 13.61
C VAL A 185 -9.05 2.97 14.87
N VAL A 186 -8.09 2.93 15.80
CA VAL A 186 -8.17 2.29 17.11
C VAL A 186 -7.56 3.17 18.19
N ASP A 187 -7.95 2.97 19.44
CA ASP A 187 -7.30 3.60 20.60
C ASP A 187 -6.05 2.82 21.05
N GLU A 188 -5.41 3.28 22.12
CA GLU A 188 -4.22 2.65 22.72
C GLU A 188 -4.46 1.22 23.24
N ASN A 189 -5.72 0.82 23.42
CA ASN A 189 -6.14 -0.51 23.85
C ASN A 189 -6.66 -1.36 22.68
N ASN A 190 -6.44 -0.92 21.44
CA ASN A 190 -6.97 -1.55 20.21
C ASN A 190 -8.50 -1.59 20.09
N ASN A 191 -9.22 -0.71 20.79
CA ASN A 191 -10.66 -0.59 20.57
C ASN A 191 -10.94 0.30 19.36
N PRO A 192 -11.90 -0.06 18.50
CA PRO A 192 -12.29 0.76 17.35
C PRO A 192 -12.76 2.16 17.76
N THR A 193 -12.32 3.19 17.03
CA THR A 193 -12.63 4.62 17.31
C THR A 193 -13.55 5.24 16.26
N VAL A 194 -14.28 4.41 15.50
CA VAL A 194 -15.12 4.85 14.37
C VAL A 194 -16.33 5.72 14.77
N ASP A 195 -16.68 5.77 16.06
CA ASP A 195 -17.80 6.58 16.59
C ASP A 195 -17.35 7.88 17.27
N THR A 196 -16.07 8.25 17.18
CA THR A 196 -15.53 9.47 17.77
C THR A 196 -15.88 10.71 16.94
N PRO A 197 -15.90 11.91 17.55
CA PRO A 197 -16.11 13.16 16.83
C PRO A 197 -15.08 13.40 15.73
N GLU A 198 -13.81 13.03 15.98
CA GLU A 198 -12.69 13.17 15.07
C GLU A 198 -12.89 12.30 13.82
N PHE A 199 -13.30 11.04 14.01
CA PHE A 199 -13.59 10.14 12.90
C PHE A 199 -14.77 10.65 12.05
N LYS A 200 -15.83 11.12 12.69
CA LYS A 200 -17.02 11.67 12.00
C LYS A 200 -16.67 12.93 11.22
N ALA A 201 -15.87 13.82 11.78
CA ALA A 201 -15.43 15.04 11.11
C ALA A 201 -14.56 14.72 9.89
N ALA A 202 -13.60 13.82 10.04
CA ALA A 202 -12.75 13.36 8.95
C ALA A 202 -13.57 12.69 7.82
N MET A 203 -14.52 11.84 8.19
CA MET A 203 -15.40 11.18 7.23
C MET A 203 -16.29 12.17 6.47
N GLN A 204 -16.82 13.19 7.16
CA GLN A 204 -17.61 14.21 6.51
C GLN A 204 -16.78 15.01 5.50
N GLU A 205 -15.57 15.43 5.87
CA GLU A 205 -14.64 16.13 4.98
C GLU A 205 -14.27 15.28 3.75
N TYR A 206 -13.96 14.02 3.98
CA TYR A 206 -13.67 13.05 2.91
C TYR A 206 -14.84 12.92 1.94
N LEU A 207 -16.07 12.77 2.44
CA LEU A 207 -17.28 12.67 1.62
C LEU A 207 -17.61 13.95 0.86
N ASP A 208 -17.35 15.11 1.46
CA ASP A 208 -17.55 16.41 0.83
C ASP A 208 -16.59 16.61 -0.35
N LEU A 209 -15.30 16.26 -0.18
CA LEU A 209 -14.33 16.23 -1.28
C LEU A 209 -14.69 15.21 -2.37
N TYR A 210 -15.14 14.04 -1.94
CA TYR A 210 -15.60 13.00 -2.85
C TYR A 210 -16.79 13.46 -3.72
N ALA A 211 -17.72 14.23 -3.17
CA ALA A 211 -18.85 14.77 -3.89
C ALA A 211 -18.43 15.82 -4.96
N LEU A 212 -17.32 16.52 -4.73
CA LEU A 212 -16.75 17.48 -5.69
C LEU A 212 -15.87 16.81 -6.75
N GLY A 213 -15.40 15.60 -6.48
CA GLY A 213 -14.32 15.00 -7.22
C GLY A 213 -14.74 14.06 -8.32
N SER A 214 -15.53 13.08 -8.06
CA SER A 214 -15.53 11.96 -8.97
C SER A 214 -16.85 11.70 -9.65
N THR A 215 -16.87 11.92 -10.98
CA THR A 215 -17.83 11.31 -11.91
C THR A 215 -17.21 10.14 -12.68
N LEU A 216 -15.93 9.87 -12.48
CA LEU A 216 -15.27 8.70 -13.05
C LEU A 216 -15.77 7.45 -12.34
N ASP A 217 -15.86 6.37 -13.08
CA ASP A 217 -16.13 5.07 -12.50
C ASP A 217 -15.04 4.79 -11.48
N LYS A 218 -15.44 4.53 -10.26
CA LYS A 218 -14.54 4.45 -9.09
C LYS A 218 -13.59 3.28 -9.17
N ASP A 219 -13.95 2.31 -10.00
CA ASP A 219 -13.18 1.11 -10.27
C ASP A 219 -12.02 1.36 -11.23
N ASP A 220 -12.06 2.49 -11.99
CA ASP A 220 -11.01 2.85 -12.95
C ASP A 220 -9.87 3.70 -12.32
N SER A 221 -9.97 4.10 -11.07
CA SER A 221 -8.98 4.93 -10.39
C SER A 221 -7.99 4.10 -9.56
N VAL A 222 -7.29 3.20 -10.20
CA VAL A 222 -6.23 2.39 -9.57
C VAL A 222 -4.89 3.08 -9.71
#